data_9ed6d0233597714bc892bc7d41321f6c
#
_entry.id   9ed6d0233597714bc892bc7d41321f6c
#
_cell.length_a   1.000
_cell.length_b   1.000
_cell.length_c   1.000
_cell.angle_alpha   90.00
_cell.angle_beta   90.00
_cell.angle_gamma   90.00
#
_symmetry.space_group_name_H-M   'P 1'
#
loop_
_entity.id
_entity.type
_entity.pdbx_description
1 polymer ?
#
loop_
_entity_poly.entity_id
_entity_poly.type
_entity_poly.pdbx_seq_one_letter_code
_entity_poly.pdbx_strand_id
1 'polypeptide(L)'
;MKIFRTFPCLYPRWPLTVAAFLAALESAFAFDVVALVDSLDFAHVYDIETATGTVQTLEHVLLTHPTTVLWRDKGGSLMRYPSAEEASPVGESPLDKRKLPRLSVYGNLRLERPEPDAFGIVHDECARRGLVYGIHTTWEENHWVAYTESNWNVAHPQYMCRTRRGGPRLATASLAWPEVRAHKLRLVDERLALKPQVVFLDLFRNGGWSPRMEYVKPVIDRWRAKYGCEPPSDARDLRWLALVREDVMSYLRAFAAKCHAAGIEFHLGFKHLDLKDDYLWRMLAVDWKALAADGTLDAVVLMDVNYDPKRAYESTREILSYAKAHCGKARLYFHCSTYAMPNGIPGYVKATGQKAPDVARELLRIAKDTGCAGAYLECVDYRNYSPGICDALGAMCP
;
A
#
# COMPACT_ATOMS: atom_id res chain seq x y z
N MET A 1 62.37 33.59 -34.66
CA MET A 1 62.12 32.80 -33.41
C MET A 1 60.89 33.42 -32.71
N LYS A 2 59.70 32.85 -32.92
CA LYS A 2 58.43 33.34 -32.33
C LYS A 2 58.07 32.41 -31.15
N ILE A 3 58.02 33.02 -29.97
CA ILE A 3 57.68 32.36 -28.72
C ILE A 3 56.16 32.37 -28.59
N PHE A 4 55.50 31.24 -28.75
CA PHE A 4 54.08 31.08 -28.41
C PHE A 4 53.94 30.85 -26.88
N ARG A 5 53.36 31.82 -26.19
CA ARG A 5 52.92 31.64 -24.80
C ARG A 5 51.54 30.97 -24.81
N THR A 6 51.46 29.74 -24.32
CA THR A 6 50.20 29.04 -24.00
C THR A 6 49.66 29.56 -22.67
N PHE A 7 48.46 30.13 -22.68
CA PHE A 7 47.72 30.46 -21.48
C PHE A 7 47.00 29.18 -20.99
N PRO A 8 47.07 28.81 -19.69
CA PRO A 8 46.24 27.72 -19.16
C PRO A 8 44.82 28.21 -19.00
N CYS A 9 43.88 27.55 -19.66
CA CYS A 9 42.44 27.69 -19.40
C CYS A 9 42.12 27.19 -18.02
N LEU A 10 41.91 28.08 -17.07
CA LEU A 10 41.38 27.77 -15.74
C LEU A 10 39.86 27.63 -15.86
N TYR A 11 39.37 26.41 -16.12
CA TYR A 11 37.97 26.07 -15.84
C TYR A 11 37.77 26.01 -14.33
N PRO A 12 36.81 26.76 -13.75
CA PRO A 12 36.49 26.63 -12.33
C PRO A 12 35.93 25.23 -12.11
N ARG A 13 36.68 24.41 -11.37
CA ARG A 13 36.14 23.17 -10.81
C ARG A 13 35.11 23.56 -9.77
N TRP A 14 33.84 23.47 -10.11
CA TRP A 14 32.76 23.56 -9.12
C TRP A 14 32.99 22.47 -8.09
N PRO A 15 32.99 22.77 -6.80
CA PRO A 15 33.19 21.75 -5.79
C PRO A 15 32.05 20.71 -5.90
N LEU A 16 32.41 19.43 -5.83
CA LEU A 16 31.48 18.27 -5.85
C LEU A 16 30.27 18.43 -4.90
N THR A 17 30.45 19.23 -3.85
CA THR A 17 29.41 19.62 -2.88
C THR A 17 28.25 20.42 -3.47
N VAL A 18 28.51 21.31 -4.46
CA VAL A 18 27.44 22.11 -5.09
C VAL A 18 26.62 21.25 -6.06
N ALA A 19 27.29 20.39 -6.83
CA ALA A 19 26.59 19.45 -7.71
C ALA A 19 25.74 18.44 -6.92
N ALA A 20 26.24 17.91 -5.82
CA ALA A 20 25.48 17.03 -4.92
C ALA A 20 24.33 17.77 -4.23
N PHE A 21 24.52 19.04 -3.87
CA PHE A 21 23.45 19.86 -3.28
C PHE A 21 22.36 20.22 -4.29
N LEU A 22 22.71 20.53 -5.53
CA LEU A 22 21.75 20.79 -6.62
C LEU A 22 21.00 19.52 -6.99
N ALA A 23 21.67 18.36 -7.10
CA ALA A 23 21.01 17.08 -7.34
C ALA A 23 20.07 16.69 -6.18
N ALA A 24 20.44 16.99 -4.93
CA ALA A 24 19.57 16.79 -3.77
C ALA A 24 18.37 17.76 -3.76
N LEU A 25 18.54 18.99 -4.25
CA LEU A 25 17.44 19.95 -4.43
C LEU A 25 16.50 19.54 -5.58
N GLU A 26 17.02 19.06 -6.69
CA GLU A 26 16.19 18.54 -7.78
C GLU A 26 15.40 17.31 -7.38
N SER A 27 15.99 16.37 -6.63
CA SER A 27 15.29 15.21 -6.09
C SER A 27 14.22 15.56 -5.05
N ALA A 28 14.38 16.68 -4.33
CA ALA A 28 13.41 17.14 -3.34
C ALA A 28 12.12 17.72 -3.95
N PHE A 29 12.11 17.98 -5.26
CA PHE A 29 10.96 18.52 -6.00
C PHE A 29 10.46 17.60 -7.12
N ALA A 30 11.07 16.42 -7.29
CA ALA A 30 10.60 15.43 -8.24
C ALA A 30 9.25 14.87 -7.80
N PHE A 31 8.29 14.77 -8.73
CA PHE A 31 6.99 14.18 -8.48
C PHE A 31 7.09 12.67 -8.67
N ASP A 32 6.91 11.90 -7.59
CA ASP A 32 7.04 10.45 -7.63
C ASP A 32 5.83 9.80 -8.33
N VAL A 33 6.11 8.82 -9.18
CA VAL A 33 5.11 7.92 -9.72
C VAL A 33 5.35 6.53 -9.15
N VAL A 34 4.41 6.04 -8.34
CA VAL A 34 4.52 4.77 -7.62
C VAL A 34 3.55 3.78 -8.23
N ALA A 35 4.07 2.73 -8.87
CA ALA A 35 3.25 1.67 -9.45
C ALA A 35 2.97 0.56 -8.43
N LEU A 36 1.69 0.34 -8.11
CA LEU A 36 1.23 -0.83 -7.35
C LEU A 36 1.00 -1.99 -8.32
N VAL A 37 1.80 -3.03 -8.20
CA VAL A 37 1.75 -4.19 -9.11
C VAL A 37 1.17 -5.39 -8.40
N ASP A 38 -0.02 -5.80 -8.82
CA ASP A 38 -0.55 -7.13 -8.52
C ASP A 38 -0.25 -8.03 -9.72
N SER A 39 0.74 -8.92 -9.59
CA SER A 39 1.14 -9.80 -10.68
C SER A 39 -0.02 -10.67 -11.20
N LEU A 40 -1.03 -10.93 -10.37
CA LEU A 40 -2.23 -11.67 -10.77
C LEU A 40 -3.06 -10.93 -11.83
N ASP A 41 -3.00 -9.60 -11.86
CA ASP A 41 -3.69 -8.82 -12.89
C ASP A 41 -3.11 -9.06 -14.28
N PHE A 42 -1.89 -9.58 -14.38
CA PHE A 42 -1.17 -9.91 -15.62
C PHE A 42 -1.22 -11.40 -16.00
N ALA A 43 -1.75 -12.26 -15.14
CA ALA A 43 -1.73 -13.72 -15.33
C ALA A 43 -2.44 -14.20 -16.62
N HIS A 44 -3.32 -13.38 -17.19
CA HIS A 44 -4.02 -13.68 -18.45
C HIS A 44 -3.24 -13.22 -19.70
N VAL A 45 -2.13 -12.49 -19.51
CA VAL A 45 -1.29 -11.97 -20.62
C VAL A 45 0.07 -12.61 -20.61
N TYR A 46 0.65 -12.75 -19.43
CA TYR A 46 2.01 -13.28 -19.23
C TYR A 46 1.97 -14.52 -18.35
N ASP A 47 2.91 -15.41 -18.55
CA ASP A 47 3.13 -16.54 -17.64
C ASP A 47 3.90 -16.01 -16.40
N ILE A 48 3.14 -15.42 -15.47
CA ILE A 48 3.69 -14.80 -14.25
C ILE A 48 4.39 -15.80 -13.32
N GLU A 49 4.29 -17.09 -13.60
CA GLU A 49 4.96 -18.17 -12.87
C GLU A 49 6.38 -18.44 -13.42
N THR A 50 6.83 -17.64 -14.39
CA THR A 50 8.17 -17.74 -14.98
C THR A 50 8.96 -16.46 -14.78
N ALA A 51 10.30 -16.58 -14.77
CA ALA A 51 11.19 -15.42 -14.74
C ALA A 51 10.91 -14.47 -15.92
N THR A 52 10.70 -15.03 -17.12
CA THR A 52 10.36 -14.25 -18.31
C THR A 52 9.05 -13.48 -18.14
N GLY A 53 8.00 -14.13 -17.64
CA GLY A 53 6.71 -13.47 -17.40
C GLY A 53 6.77 -12.39 -16.32
N THR A 54 7.59 -12.57 -15.28
CA THR A 54 7.86 -11.55 -14.28
C THR A 54 8.53 -10.31 -14.91
N VAL A 55 9.55 -10.52 -15.76
CA VAL A 55 10.21 -9.42 -16.47
C VAL A 55 9.25 -8.73 -17.44
N GLN A 56 8.46 -9.50 -18.21
CA GLN A 56 7.46 -8.94 -19.12
C GLN A 56 6.41 -8.10 -18.38
N THR A 57 5.96 -8.55 -17.21
CA THR A 57 5.06 -7.77 -16.35
C THR A 57 5.70 -6.44 -15.95
N LEU A 58 6.95 -6.48 -15.50
CA LEU A 58 7.67 -5.26 -15.14
C LEU A 58 7.87 -4.33 -16.33
N GLU A 59 8.27 -4.84 -17.51
CA GLU A 59 8.40 -4.03 -18.72
C GLU A 59 7.09 -3.32 -19.08
N HIS A 60 5.96 -3.98 -18.88
CA HIS A 60 4.66 -3.37 -19.10
C HIS A 60 4.38 -2.23 -18.10
N VAL A 61 4.68 -2.46 -16.83
CA VAL A 61 4.53 -1.45 -15.77
C VAL A 61 5.37 -0.20 -16.06
N LEU A 62 6.57 -0.36 -16.63
CA LEU A 62 7.46 0.74 -16.98
C LEU A 62 6.90 1.71 -18.02
N LEU A 63 5.86 1.32 -18.76
CA LEU A 63 5.14 2.24 -19.65
C LEU A 63 4.44 3.38 -18.90
N THR A 64 4.25 3.25 -17.59
CA THR A 64 3.69 4.31 -16.74
C THR A 64 4.75 5.25 -16.16
N HIS A 65 6.01 5.12 -16.56
CA HIS A 65 7.14 5.92 -16.10
C HIS A 65 7.28 5.98 -14.57
N PRO A 66 7.28 4.83 -13.86
CA PRO A 66 7.35 4.84 -12.40
C PRO A 66 8.75 5.22 -11.92
N THR A 67 8.81 5.91 -10.78
CA THR A 67 10.03 6.09 -9.99
C THR A 67 10.17 4.98 -8.95
N THR A 68 9.04 4.38 -8.56
CA THR A 68 8.94 3.32 -7.55
C THR A 68 8.01 2.21 -8.03
N VAL A 69 8.44 0.96 -7.83
CA VAL A 69 7.64 -0.22 -8.11
C VAL A 69 7.36 -0.96 -6.80
N LEU A 70 6.10 -1.08 -6.43
CA LEU A 70 5.64 -1.83 -5.25
C LEU A 70 5.02 -3.14 -5.71
N TRP A 71 5.73 -4.25 -5.48
CA TRP A 71 5.29 -5.58 -5.86
C TRP A 71 4.44 -6.20 -4.77
N ARG A 72 3.28 -6.72 -5.13
CA ARG A 72 2.34 -7.27 -4.14
C ARG A 72 2.83 -8.61 -3.61
N ASP A 73 2.84 -8.74 -2.29
CA ASP A 73 3.39 -9.88 -1.55
C ASP A 73 2.44 -11.08 -1.42
N LYS A 74 1.15 -10.88 -1.71
CA LYS A 74 0.16 -11.95 -1.54
C LYS A 74 -1.02 -11.85 -2.50
N GLY A 75 -1.56 -13.01 -2.83
CA GLY A 75 -2.80 -13.17 -3.55
C GLY A 75 -3.80 -13.95 -2.68
N GLY A 76 -4.89 -13.28 -2.26
CA GLY A 76 -5.75 -13.85 -1.23
C GLY A 76 -4.99 -14.02 0.08
N SER A 77 -4.96 -15.22 0.63
CA SER A 77 -4.19 -15.58 1.82
C SER A 77 -2.86 -16.26 1.53
N LEU A 78 -2.47 -16.36 0.25
CA LEU A 78 -1.22 -17.03 -0.15
C LEU A 78 -0.11 -16.02 -0.29
N MET A 79 1.01 -16.24 0.38
CA MET A 79 2.22 -15.48 0.20
C MET A 79 2.86 -15.81 -1.15
N ARG A 80 3.30 -14.80 -1.88
CA ARG A 80 3.92 -14.93 -3.20
C ARG A 80 5.44 -15.14 -3.10
N TYR A 81 5.94 -15.41 -1.90
CA TYR A 81 7.32 -15.76 -1.56
C TYR A 81 7.32 -16.96 -0.59
N PRO A 82 8.44 -17.69 -0.42
CA PRO A 82 8.55 -18.71 0.61
C PRO A 82 8.29 -18.14 2.00
N SER A 83 7.27 -18.63 2.69
CA SER A 83 6.87 -18.15 4.02
C SER A 83 6.93 -19.27 5.04
N ALA A 84 7.48 -18.99 6.23
CA ALA A 84 7.45 -19.89 7.37
C ALA A 84 6.14 -19.74 8.19
N GLU A 85 5.46 -18.60 8.04
CA GLU A 85 4.28 -18.25 8.84
C GLU A 85 2.96 -18.60 8.14
N GLU A 86 2.90 -18.52 6.80
CA GLU A 86 1.69 -18.73 6.02
C GLU A 86 1.91 -19.65 4.82
N ALA A 87 0.82 -20.13 4.23
CA ALA A 87 0.88 -20.92 3.01
C ALA A 87 1.44 -20.09 1.85
N SER A 88 2.31 -20.72 1.08
CA SER A 88 2.89 -20.14 -0.12
C SER A 88 2.90 -21.17 -1.26
N PRO A 89 2.61 -20.78 -2.51
CA PRO A 89 2.84 -21.63 -3.66
C PRO A 89 4.33 -21.70 -4.02
N VAL A 90 5.18 -20.88 -3.40
CA VAL A 90 6.60 -20.74 -3.68
C VAL A 90 7.43 -21.44 -2.61
N GLY A 91 8.24 -22.41 -3.02
CA GLY A 91 9.16 -23.12 -2.14
C GLY A 91 8.48 -24.07 -1.14
N GLU A 92 9.27 -24.59 -0.20
CA GLU A 92 8.76 -25.46 0.86
C GLU A 92 8.39 -24.63 2.09
N SER A 93 7.10 -24.32 2.22
CA SER A 93 6.55 -23.83 3.50
C SER A 93 6.16 -25.01 4.40
N PRO A 94 6.41 -24.94 5.72
CA PRO A 94 5.90 -25.94 6.66
C PRO A 94 4.37 -26.12 6.57
N LEU A 95 3.66 -25.12 6.05
CA LEU A 95 2.21 -25.08 5.92
C LEU A 95 1.71 -25.61 4.56
N ASP A 96 2.57 -25.68 3.54
CA ASP A 96 2.21 -26.14 2.18
C ASP A 96 1.89 -27.63 2.11
N LYS A 97 2.26 -28.40 3.13
CA LYS A 97 1.90 -29.82 3.26
C LYS A 97 0.40 -30.05 3.49
N ARG A 98 -0.35 -29.02 3.83
CA ARG A 98 -1.81 -29.06 3.86
C ARG A 98 -2.32 -28.85 2.45
N LYS A 99 -3.23 -29.71 2.00
CA LYS A 99 -3.92 -29.51 0.72
C LYS A 99 -4.60 -28.15 0.77
N LEU A 100 -4.00 -27.16 0.14
CA LEU A 100 -4.62 -25.85 -0.02
C LEU A 100 -5.98 -26.04 -0.68
N PRO A 101 -7.05 -25.42 -0.17
CA PRO A 101 -8.34 -25.47 -0.86
C PRO A 101 -8.09 -24.98 -2.29
N ARG A 102 -8.63 -25.69 -3.27
CA ARG A 102 -8.47 -25.37 -4.69
C ARG A 102 -8.82 -23.90 -4.89
N LEU A 103 -7.84 -23.09 -5.23
CA LEU A 103 -8.01 -21.70 -5.62
C LEU A 103 -8.65 -21.62 -7.01
N SER A 104 -9.85 -22.16 -7.13
CA SER A 104 -10.61 -22.14 -8.39
C SER A 104 -10.98 -20.74 -8.87
N VAL A 105 -10.84 -19.73 -8.01
CA VAL A 105 -11.21 -18.35 -8.33
C VAL A 105 -10.21 -17.69 -9.28
N TYR A 106 -8.94 -18.08 -9.22
CA TYR A 106 -7.91 -17.57 -10.14
C TYR A 106 -7.56 -18.60 -11.23
N GLY A 107 -8.46 -19.47 -11.55
CA GLY A 107 -8.61 -20.43 -12.66
C GLY A 107 -7.38 -21.07 -13.29
N ASN A 108 -6.21 -20.49 -13.17
CA ASN A 108 -4.99 -20.91 -13.84
C ASN A 108 -3.74 -20.83 -12.97
N LEU A 109 -3.84 -20.54 -11.68
CA LEU A 109 -2.69 -20.63 -10.80
C LEU A 109 -2.27 -22.10 -10.69
N ARG A 110 -1.24 -22.49 -11.43
CA ARG A 110 -0.60 -23.78 -11.30
C ARG A 110 0.27 -23.77 -10.05
N LEU A 111 -0.36 -24.06 -8.91
CA LEU A 111 0.30 -24.12 -7.59
C LEU A 111 1.39 -25.19 -7.50
N GLU A 112 1.62 -25.96 -8.56
CA GLU A 112 2.56 -27.08 -8.62
C GLU A 112 3.94 -26.70 -9.15
N ARG A 113 4.12 -25.50 -9.69
CA ARG A 113 5.42 -25.03 -10.16
C ARG A 113 6.11 -24.22 -9.07
N PRO A 114 7.40 -24.48 -8.82
CA PRO A 114 8.21 -23.54 -8.08
C PRO A 114 8.18 -22.22 -8.85
N GLU A 115 7.58 -21.18 -8.28
CA GLU A 115 7.70 -19.85 -8.84
C GLU A 115 9.18 -19.48 -8.87
N PRO A 116 9.66 -18.80 -9.94
CA PRO A 116 10.93 -18.12 -9.85
C PRO A 116 10.88 -17.15 -8.68
N ASP A 117 12.02 -16.80 -8.13
CA ASP A 117 12.11 -15.72 -7.14
C ASP A 117 11.71 -14.39 -7.79
N ALA A 118 10.40 -14.19 -7.96
CA ALA A 118 9.86 -12.99 -8.60
C ALA A 118 10.28 -11.72 -7.86
N PHE A 119 10.41 -11.79 -6.52
CA PHE A 119 10.86 -10.65 -5.72
C PHE A 119 12.32 -10.32 -5.95
N GLY A 120 13.20 -11.32 -6.02
CA GLY A 120 14.61 -11.13 -6.38
C GLY A 120 14.77 -10.58 -7.79
N ILE A 121 14.03 -11.11 -8.77
CA ILE A 121 14.03 -10.61 -10.14
C ILE A 121 13.60 -9.14 -10.20
N VAL A 122 12.50 -8.78 -9.56
CA VAL A 122 11.99 -7.39 -9.56
C VAL A 122 12.94 -6.46 -8.83
N HIS A 123 13.49 -6.89 -7.68
CA HIS A 123 14.51 -6.15 -6.93
C HIS A 123 15.71 -5.80 -7.82
N ASP A 124 16.29 -6.80 -8.48
CA ASP A 124 17.49 -6.63 -9.31
C ASP A 124 17.21 -5.78 -10.56
N GLU A 125 16.06 -5.96 -11.20
CA GLU A 125 15.64 -5.14 -12.33
C GLU A 125 15.38 -3.69 -11.93
N CYS A 126 14.76 -3.43 -10.79
CA CYS A 126 14.60 -2.08 -10.25
C CYS A 126 15.96 -1.44 -9.98
N ALA A 127 16.87 -2.15 -9.31
CA ALA A 127 18.22 -1.65 -9.03
C ALA A 127 18.98 -1.32 -10.32
N ARG A 128 18.91 -2.19 -11.33
CA ARG A 128 19.56 -1.97 -12.65
C ARG A 128 19.04 -0.72 -13.36
N ARG A 129 17.79 -0.36 -13.12
CA ARG A 129 17.11 0.80 -13.77
C ARG A 129 17.11 2.06 -12.92
N GLY A 130 17.66 2.01 -11.71
CA GLY A 130 17.65 3.15 -10.77
C GLY A 130 16.26 3.43 -10.19
N LEU A 131 15.38 2.43 -10.14
CA LEU A 131 14.04 2.54 -9.55
C LEU A 131 14.07 2.10 -8.08
N VAL A 132 13.18 2.69 -7.29
CA VAL A 132 12.92 2.23 -5.93
C VAL A 132 12.09 0.95 -5.99
N TYR A 133 12.55 -0.10 -5.30
CA TYR A 133 11.82 -1.35 -5.12
C TYR A 133 11.13 -1.38 -3.76
N GLY A 134 9.87 -1.82 -3.72
CA GLY A 134 9.14 -1.97 -2.47
C GLY A 134 8.11 -3.09 -2.48
N ILE A 135 7.52 -3.32 -1.32
CA ILE A 135 6.49 -4.33 -1.08
C ILE A 135 5.13 -3.64 -0.90
N HIS A 136 4.14 -4.10 -1.66
CA HIS A 136 2.73 -3.80 -1.41
C HIS A 136 2.11 -4.94 -0.60
N THR A 137 1.68 -4.66 0.61
CA THR A 137 0.97 -5.62 1.46
C THR A 137 -0.39 -5.11 1.88
N THR A 138 -1.31 -6.00 2.23
CA THR A 138 -2.66 -5.65 2.65
C THR A 138 -2.83 -5.86 4.14
N TRP A 139 -3.79 -5.12 4.75
CA TRP A 139 -4.09 -5.19 6.18
C TRP A 139 -4.41 -6.60 6.66
N GLU A 140 -5.30 -7.29 5.93
CA GLU A 140 -5.69 -8.66 6.23
C GLU A 140 -5.21 -9.64 5.16
N GLU A 141 -4.90 -10.84 5.59
CA GLU A 141 -4.44 -11.91 4.72
C GLU A 141 -5.54 -12.40 3.77
N ASN A 142 -6.82 -12.32 4.20
CA ASN A 142 -7.96 -12.80 3.42
C ASN A 142 -8.61 -11.68 2.63
N HIS A 143 -8.14 -11.47 1.42
CA HIS A 143 -8.72 -10.47 0.53
C HIS A 143 -9.78 -11.08 -0.39
N TRP A 144 -11.03 -10.64 -0.23
CA TRP A 144 -12.19 -10.89 -1.11
C TRP A 144 -12.68 -12.33 -1.27
N VAL A 145 -11.96 -13.35 -0.87
CA VAL A 145 -12.32 -14.73 -1.20
C VAL A 145 -12.65 -15.53 0.05
N ALA A 146 -13.88 -15.91 0.20
CA ALA A 146 -14.39 -16.71 1.33
C ALA A 146 -13.73 -18.11 1.46
N TYR A 147 -12.83 -18.47 0.56
CA TYR A 147 -12.25 -19.81 0.46
C TYR A 147 -10.72 -19.83 0.60
N THR A 148 -10.10 -18.70 0.84
CA THR A 148 -8.64 -18.60 1.04
C THR A 148 -8.33 -18.07 2.43
N GLU A 149 -8.85 -18.74 3.44
CA GLU A 149 -8.47 -18.44 4.82
C GLU A 149 -7.01 -18.78 5.01
N SER A 150 -6.27 -17.90 5.71
CA SER A 150 -4.88 -18.19 6.03
C SER A 150 -4.79 -19.46 6.87
N ASN A 151 -3.71 -20.21 6.68
CA ASN A 151 -3.48 -21.44 7.45
C ASN A 151 -3.38 -21.14 8.95
N TRP A 152 -2.82 -19.98 9.28
CA TRP A 152 -2.73 -19.55 10.66
C TRP A 152 -4.12 -19.31 11.27
N ASN A 153 -5.02 -18.63 10.55
CA ASN A 153 -6.39 -18.39 10.99
C ASN A 153 -7.16 -19.69 11.19
N VAL A 154 -7.00 -20.65 10.27
CA VAL A 154 -7.63 -21.97 10.37
C VAL A 154 -7.12 -22.75 11.60
N ALA A 155 -5.82 -22.65 11.88
CA ALA A 155 -5.21 -23.33 13.03
C ALA A 155 -5.52 -22.64 14.37
N HIS A 156 -5.95 -21.37 14.37
CA HIS A 156 -6.13 -20.56 15.57
C HIS A 156 -7.51 -19.89 15.65
N PRO A 157 -8.63 -20.62 15.53
CA PRO A 157 -9.98 -20.05 15.48
C PRO A 157 -10.38 -19.28 16.74
N GLN A 158 -9.68 -19.50 17.87
CA GLN A 158 -9.90 -18.79 19.13
C GLN A 158 -9.52 -17.30 19.05
N TYR A 159 -8.64 -16.91 18.13
CA TYR A 159 -8.17 -15.54 17.99
C TYR A 159 -8.95 -14.73 16.96
N MET A 160 -9.91 -15.35 16.29
CA MET A 160 -10.71 -14.66 15.27
C MET A 160 -11.60 -13.59 15.89
N CYS A 161 -11.77 -12.51 15.12
CA CYS A 161 -12.73 -11.46 15.42
C CYS A 161 -14.13 -12.03 15.64
N ARG A 162 -14.92 -11.40 16.51
CA ARG A 162 -16.28 -11.81 16.83
C ARG A 162 -17.24 -10.64 16.79
N THR A 163 -18.41 -10.91 16.27
CA THR A 163 -19.53 -9.98 16.41
C THR A 163 -19.99 -9.93 17.87
N ARG A 164 -20.77 -8.92 18.24
CA ARG A 164 -21.37 -8.82 19.58
C ARG A 164 -22.21 -10.06 19.97
N ARG A 165 -22.80 -10.76 19.01
CA ARG A 165 -23.57 -11.99 19.24
C ARG A 165 -22.67 -13.23 19.37
N GLY A 166 -21.34 -13.05 19.39
CA GLY A 166 -20.37 -14.15 19.52
C GLY A 166 -20.04 -14.89 18.23
N GLY A 167 -20.69 -14.55 17.11
CA GLY A 167 -20.41 -15.17 15.82
C GLY A 167 -18.97 -14.85 15.36
N PRO A 168 -18.14 -15.87 15.06
CA PRO A 168 -16.77 -15.66 14.61
C PRO A 168 -16.73 -15.12 13.18
N ARG A 169 -15.68 -14.34 12.89
CA ARG A 169 -15.29 -13.94 11.54
C ARG A 169 -13.98 -14.66 11.19
N LEU A 170 -14.11 -15.82 10.57
CA LEU A 170 -12.97 -16.73 10.35
C LEU A 170 -11.86 -16.15 9.46
N ALA A 171 -12.19 -15.16 8.63
CA ALA A 171 -11.22 -14.53 7.75
C ALA A 171 -10.34 -13.48 8.41
N THR A 172 -10.60 -13.12 9.68
CA THR A 172 -9.98 -11.95 10.30
C THR A 172 -9.60 -12.22 11.75
N ALA A 173 -8.31 -12.14 12.05
CA ALA A 173 -7.78 -12.27 13.40
C ALA A 173 -7.78 -10.92 14.13
N SER A 174 -8.15 -10.92 15.42
CA SER A 174 -8.22 -9.69 16.22
C SER A 174 -6.84 -9.29 16.74
N LEU A 175 -6.45 -8.05 16.48
CA LEU A 175 -5.22 -7.46 17.02
C LEU A 175 -5.23 -7.28 18.56
N ALA A 176 -6.37 -7.46 19.21
CA ALA A 176 -6.43 -7.44 20.67
C ALA A 176 -5.65 -8.60 21.32
N TRP A 177 -5.41 -9.68 20.58
CA TRP A 177 -4.60 -10.79 21.05
C TRP A 177 -3.11 -10.55 20.79
N PRO A 178 -2.25 -10.65 21.82
CA PRO A 178 -0.79 -10.52 21.65
C PRO A 178 -0.21 -11.51 20.63
N GLU A 179 -0.76 -12.74 20.59
CA GLU A 179 -0.33 -13.81 19.69
C GLU A 179 -0.57 -13.44 18.22
N VAL A 180 -1.69 -12.79 17.92
CA VAL A 180 -2.01 -12.28 16.58
C VAL A 180 -1.01 -11.20 16.17
N ARG A 181 -0.74 -10.23 17.06
CA ARG A 181 0.24 -9.19 16.78
C ARG A 181 1.63 -9.77 16.55
N ALA A 182 2.04 -10.74 17.39
CA ALA A 182 3.32 -11.40 17.23
C ALA A 182 3.43 -12.14 15.88
N HIS A 183 2.41 -12.89 15.50
CA HIS A 183 2.36 -13.55 14.19
C HIS A 183 2.46 -12.56 13.04
N LYS A 184 1.61 -11.51 13.03
CA LYS A 184 1.65 -10.49 11.98
C LYS A 184 2.99 -9.75 11.91
N LEU A 185 3.67 -9.55 13.05
CA LEU A 185 5.00 -8.92 13.08
C LEU A 185 6.11 -9.86 12.57
N ARG A 186 5.96 -11.19 12.68
CA ARG A 186 6.88 -12.14 12.00
C ARG A 186 6.71 -12.11 10.48
N LEU A 187 5.47 -11.95 9.99
CA LEU A 187 5.23 -11.70 8.57
C LEU A 187 5.88 -10.39 8.07
N VAL A 188 5.97 -9.37 8.94
CA VAL A 188 6.75 -8.17 8.61
C VAL A 188 8.23 -8.52 8.46
N ASP A 189 8.81 -9.32 9.37
CA ASP A 189 10.21 -9.74 9.27
C ASP A 189 10.51 -10.47 7.96
N GLU A 190 9.60 -11.35 7.53
CA GLU A 190 9.72 -12.03 6.22
C GLU A 190 9.76 -11.04 5.05
N ARG A 191 8.89 -10.01 5.07
CA ARG A 191 8.86 -8.95 4.04
C ARG A 191 10.15 -8.14 4.01
N LEU A 192 10.68 -7.78 5.19
CA LEU A 192 11.94 -7.05 5.29
C LEU A 192 13.14 -7.87 4.77
N ALA A 193 13.08 -9.20 4.89
CA ALA A 193 14.09 -10.09 4.33
C ALA A 193 14.15 -10.06 2.78
N LEU A 194 13.08 -9.61 2.11
CA LEU A 194 13.05 -9.37 0.66
C LEU A 194 13.77 -8.06 0.25
N LYS A 195 14.37 -7.35 1.19
CA LYS A 195 15.19 -6.14 1.02
C LYS A 195 14.49 -4.98 0.27
N PRO A 196 13.22 -4.68 0.58
CA PRO A 196 12.58 -3.52 -0.03
C PRO A 196 13.18 -2.21 0.51
N GLN A 197 13.00 -1.11 -0.22
CA GLN A 197 13.28 0.24 0.26
C GLN A 197 12.02 0.89 0.85
N VAL A 198 10.84 0.38 0.47
CA VAL A 198 9.53 0.85 0.92
C VAL A 198 8.64 -0.34 1.23
N VAL A 199 7.91 -0.30 2.34
CA VAL A 199 6.78 -1.19 2.60
C VAL A 199 5.50 -0.35 2.65
N PHE A 200 4.58 -0.65 1.75
CA PHE A 200 3.27 -0.02 1.67
C PHE A 200 2.21 -0.94 2.26
N LEU A 201 1.56 -0.52 3.34
CA LEU A 201 0.44 -1.22 3.95
C LEU A 201 -0.89 -0.62 3.47
N ASP A 202 -1.64 -1.42 2.74
CA ASP A 202 -2.94 -1.06 2.18
C ASP A 202 -4.07 -1.41 3.15
N LEU A 203 -4.65 -0.42 3.82
CA LEU A 203 -5.82 -0.58 4.68
C LEU A 203 -7.13 -0.65 3.90
N PHE A 204 -7.12 -0.33 2.62
CA PHE A 204 -8.30 -0.43 1.76
C PHE A 204 -8.78 -1.88 1.65
N ARG A 205 -7.83 -2.82 1.65
CA ARG A 205 -8.07 -4.26 1.53
C ARG A 205 -8.05 -4.91 2.92
N ASN A 206 -9.08 -4.62 3.71
CA ASN A 206 -9.16 -5.01 5.13
C ASN A 206 -9.96 -6.30 5.40
N GLY A 207 -10.27 -7.09 4.38
CA GLY A 207 -11.04 -8.33 4.53
C GLY A 207 -12.44 -8.15 5.14
N GLY A 208 -12.94 -6.89 5.16
CA GLY A 208 -14.19 -6.54 5.81
C GLY A 208 -14.07 -6.41 7.33
N TRP A 209 -12.84 -6.32 7.87
CA TRP A 209 -12.62 -5.99 9.28
C TRP A 209 -13.20 -4.61 9.63
N SER A 210 -13.73 -4.52 10.83
CA SER A 210 -14.14 -3.26 11.42
C SER A 210 -14.25 -3.40 12.95
N PRO A 211 -14.24 -2.31 13.72
CA PRO A 211 -14.43 -2.34 15.17
C PRO A 211 -15.71 -3.05 15.66
N ARG A 212 -16.69 -3.24 14.76
CA ARG A 212 -17.91 -4.00 15.05
C ARG A 212 -17.67 -5.49 15.24
N MET A 213 -16.49 -5.97 14.91
CA MET A 213 -16.07 -7.37 15.00
C MET A 213 -15.08 -7.63 16.13
N GLU A 214 -14.83 -6.62 16.97
CA GLU A 214 -13.84 -6.72 18.06
C GLU A 214 -14.45 -7.11 19.41
N TYR A 215 -15.64 -7.75 19.43
CA TYR A 215 -16.21 -8.28 20.66
C TYR A 215 -15.52 -9.58 21.09
N VAL A 216 -14.19 -9.49 21.21
CA VAL A 216 -13.31 -10.56 21.68
C VAL A 216 -12.98 -10.40 23.16
N LYS A 217 -12.64 -11.50 23.82
CA LYS A 217 -12.42 -11.49 25.27
C LYS A 217 -11.46 -10.39 25.76
N PRO A 218 -10.29 -10.14 25.17
CA PRO A 218 -9.37 -9.10 25.66
C PRO A 218 -9.99 -7.70 25.64
N VAL A 219 -10.77 -7.36 24.61
CA VAL A 219 -11.43 -6.04 24.54
C VAL A 219 -12.58 -5.92 25.53
N ILE A 220 -13.39 -7.00 25.65
CA ILE A 220 -14.50 -7.07 26.61
C ILE A 220 -13.97 -6.94 28.04
N ASP A 221 -12.93 -7.65 28.40
CA ASP A 221 -12.35 -7.61 29.75
C ASP A 221 -11.80 -6.21 30.08
N ARG A 222 -11.09 -5.56 29.14
CA ARG A 222 -10.62 -4.17 29.30
C ARG A 222 -11.79 -3.19 29.44
N TRP A 223 -12.86 -3.41 28.67
CA TRP A 223 -14.07 -2.57 28.79
C TRP A 223 -14.69 -2.71 30.17
N ARG A 224 -14.91 -3.94 30.65
CA ARG A 224 -15.48 -4.20 31.97
C ARG A 224 -14.61 -3.63 33.10
N ALA A 225 -13.33 -3.79 32.99
CA ALA A 225 -12.37 -3.23 33.97
C ALA A 225 -12.42 -1.70 34.02
N LYS A 226 -12.56 -1.05 32.87
CA LYS A 226 -12.52 0.41 32.76
C LYS A 226 -13.86 1.08 33.07
N TYR A 227 -14.98 0.46 32.71
CA TYR A 227 -16.30 1.09 32.76
C TYR A 227 -17.29 0.40 33.71
N GLY A 228 -16.93 -0.75 34.26
CA GLY A 228 -17.78 -1.49 35.23
C GLY A 228 -19.11 -2.01 34.67
N CYS A 229 -19.27 -2.10 33.34
CA CYS A 229 -20.52 -2.50 32.70
C CYS A 229 -20.25 -3.38 31.46
N GLU A 230 -21.31 -3.95 30.89
CA GLU A 230 -21.24 -4.71 29.66
C GLU A 230 -20.87 -3.83 28.45
N PRO A 231 -20.17 -4.39 27.44
CA PRO A 231 -19.84 -3.68 26.21
C PRO A 231 -21.05 -3.09 25.52
N PRO A 232 -20.90 -1.92 24.83
CA PRO A 232 -22.01 -1.22 24.22
C PRO A 232 -22.70 -2.07 23.14
N SER A 233 -23.99 -1.85 22.94
CA SER A 233 -24.72 -2.47 21.84
C SER A 233 -24.38 -1.83 20.49
N ASP A 234 -24.03 -0.55 20.49
CA ASP A 234 -23.56 0.19 19.30
C ASP A 234 -22.02 0.19 19.27
N ALA A 235 -21.45 -0.48 18.29
CA ALA A 235 -20.01 -0.50 18.06
C ALA A 235 -19.44 0.87 17.58
N ARG A 236 -20.30 1.88 17.37
CA ARG A 236 -19.92 3.27 17.11
C ARG A 236 -19.75 4.09 18.39
N ASP A 237 -19.98 3.50 19.58
CA ASP A 237 -19.63 4.16 20.85
C ASP A 237 -18.16 4.58 20.82
N LEU A 238 -17.90 5.85 21.01
CA LEU A 238 -16.55 6.42 20.89
C LEU A 238 -15.57 5.82 21.92
N ARG A 239 -16.07 5.37 23.08
CA ARG A 239 -15.27 4.70 24.11
C ARG A 239 -14.86 3.30 23.66
N TRP A 240 -15.76 2.58 22.95
CA TRP A 240 -15.46 1.28 22.34
C TRP A 240 -14.42 1.43 21.23
N LEU A 241 -14.65 2.38 20.33
CA LEU A 241 -13.71 2.70 19.27
C LEU A 241 -12.32 3.08 19.82
N ALA A 242 -12.26 3.80 20.94
CA ALA A 242 -11.00 4.18 21.57
C ALA A 242 -10.22 2.94 22.05
N LEU A 243 -10.89 1.95 22.69
CA LEU A 243 -10.25 0.71 23.14
C LEU A 243 -9.73 -0.13 21.97
N VAL A 244 -10.53 -0.30 20.92
CA VAL A 244 -10.10 -1.05 19.72
C VAL A 244 -8.93 -0.35 19.05
N ARG A 245 -8.95 0.98 19.01
CA ARG A 245 -7.87 1.79 18.44
C ARG A 245 -6.53 1.59 19.11
N GLU A 246 -6.50 1.40 20.44
CA GLU A 246 -5.25 1.17 21.17
C GLU A 246 -4.46 -0.01 20.57
N ASP A 247 -5.14 -1.11 20.23
CA ASP A 247 -4.51 -2.30 19.64
C ASP A 247 -4.03 -2.04 18.21
N VAL A 248 -4.88 -1.40 17.40
CA VAL A 248 -4.57 -1.06 16.00
C VAL A 248 -3.36 -0.12 15.93
N MET A 249 -3.37 0.96 16.70
CA MET A 249 -2.30 1.95 16.72
C MET A 249 -0.99 1.36 17.27
N SER A 250 -1.08 0.51 18.29
CA SER A 250 0.09 -0.21 18.84
C SER A 250 0.73 -1.11 17.78
N TYR A 251 -0.10 -1.87 17.04
CA TYR A 251 0.40 -2.71 15.95
C TYR A 251 1.05 -1.90 14.83
N LEU A 252 0.42 -0.81 14.36
CA LEU A 252 0.96 0.04 13.30
C LEU A 252 2.31 0.67 13.70
N ARG A 253 2.44 1.12 14.96
CA ARG A 253 3.73 1.64 15.46
C ARG A 253 4.80 0.54 15.54
N ALA A 254 4.44 -0.66 15.97
CA ALA A 254 5.38 -1.78 15.99
C ALA A 254 5.81 -2.22 14.59
N PHE A 255 4.89 -2.18 13.62
CA PHE A 255 5.19 -2.43 12.21
C PHE A 255 6.20 -1.40 11.69
N ALA A 256 5.89 -0.12 11.83
CA ALA A 256 6.76 0.97 11.42
C ALA A 256 8.15 0.90 12.07
N ALA A 257 8.21 0.61 13.38
CA ALA A 257 9.48 0.48 14.10
C ALA A 257 10.38 -0.62 13.51
N LYS A 258 9.80 -1.75 13.04
CA LYS A 258 10.56 -2.78 12.34
C LYS A 258 11.09 -2.29 10.99
N CYS A 259 10.27 -1.60 10.20
CA CYS A 259 10.70 -1.00 8.94
C CYS A 259 11.84 -0.01 9.17
N HIS A 260 11.67 0.94 10.08
CA HIS A 260 12.66 1.96 10.38
C HIS A 260 13.98 1.38 10.95
N ALA A 261 13.90 0.34 11.78
CA ALA A 261 15.09 -0.35 12.27
C ALA A 261 15.91 -1.01 11.14
N ALA A 262 15.26 -1.35 10.03
CA ALA A 262 15.88 -1.88 8.82
C ALA A 262 16.26 -0.78 7.80
N GLY A 263 16.02 0.50 8.10
CA GLY A 263 16.23 1.61 7.16
C GLY A 263 15.23 1.66 6.01
N ILE A 264 14.03 1.10 6.21
CA ILE A 264 12.98 0.95 5.20
C ILE A 264 11.84 1.92 5.52
N GLU A 265 11.33 2.61 4.50
CA GLU A 265 10.18 3.51 4.66
C GLU A 265 8.87 2.75 4.87
N PHE A 266 8.00 3.27 5.73
CA PHE A 266 6.68 2.75 5.98
C PHE A 266 5.61 3.70 5.45
N HIS A 267 4.90 3.27 4.40
CA HIS A 267 3.79 3.99 3.78
C HIS A 267 2.47 3.37 4.18
N LEU A 268 1.47 4.21 4.53
CA LEU A 268 0.14 3.76 4.91
C LEU A 268 -0.91 4.28 3.95
N GLY A 269 -1.64 3.36 3.31
CA GLY A 269 -2.71 3.68 2.39
C GLY A 269 -4.10 3.45 2.97
N PHE A 270 -5.01 4.38 2.74
CA PHE A 270 -6.40 4.25 3.11
C PHE A 270 -7.33 4.99 2.14
N LYS A 271 -8.61 4.65 2.18
CA LYS A 271 -9.64 5.20 1.28
C LYS A 271 -10.65 6.07 2.00
N HIS A 272 -11.50 6.71 1.20
CA HIS A 272 -12.67 7.47 1.65
C HIS A 272 -12.34 8.59 2.62
N LEU A 273 -11.17 9.24 2.44
CA LEU A 273 -10.89 10.44 3.20
C LEU A 273 -11.92 11.50 2.83
N ASP A 274 -12.55 12.05 3.83
CA ASP A 274 -13.36 13.27 3.76
C ASP A 274 -12.85 14.28 4.79
N LEU A 275 -13.41 15.48 4.77
CA LEU A 275 -13.01 16.54 5.70
C LEU A 275 -13.38 16.26 7.18
N LYS A 276 -14.09 15.17 7.44
CA LYS A 276 -14.55 14.78 8.80
C LYS A 276 -13.78 13.62 9.38
N ASP A 277 -12.98 12.90 8.57
CA ASP A 277 -12.28 11.65 8.92
C ASP A 277 -13.17 10.54 9.51
N ASP A 278 -14.48 10.64 9.36
CA ASP A 278 -15.45 9.77 10.01
C ASP A 278 -15.25 8.29 9.63
N TYR A 279 -14.89 8.05 8.37
CA TYR A 279 -14.69 6.68 7.89
C TYR A 279 -13.51 5.98 8.57
N LEU A 280 -12.36 6.65 8.65
CA LEU A 280 -11.15 6.08 9.24
C LEU A 280 -11.34 5.82 10.73
N TRP A 281 -11.97 6.76 11.42
CA TRP A 281 -12.28 6.62 12.83
C TRP A 281 -13.24 5.48 13.13
N ARG A 282 -14.34 5.37 12.38
CA ARG A 282 -15.44 4.45 12.66
C ARG A 282 -15.28 3.07 12.04
N MET A 283 -14.59 2.99 10.90
CA MET A 283 -14.47 1.76 10.14
C MET A 283 -13.12 1.07 10.29
N LEU A 284 -12.05 1.81 10.52
CA LEU A 284 -10.69 1.26 10.63
C LEU A 284 -10.04 1.48 11.99
N ALA A 285 -10.64 2.27 12.87
CA ALA A 285 -10.09 2.63 14.18
C ALA A 285 -8.64 3.19 14.10
N VAL A 286 -8.33 3.92 13.03
CA VAL A 286 -6.99 4.48 12.76
C VAL A 286 -7.01 5.99 12.94
N ASP A 287 -6.08 6.48 13.75
CA ASP A 287 -5.75 7.90 13.87
C ASP A 287 -4.48 8.17 13.06
N TRP A 288 -4.66 8.33 11.74
CA TRP A 288 -3.55 8.54 10.81
C TRP A 288 -2.80 9.85 11.10
N LYS A 289 -3.47 10.88 11.62
CA LYS A 289 -2.85 12.15 11.95
C LYS A 289 -1.88 12.00 13.12
N ALA A 290 -2.26 11.24 14.14
CA ALA A 290 -1.36 10.93 15.25
C ALA A 290 -0.13 10.14 14.78
N LEU A 291 -0.32 9.14 13.88
CA LEU A 291 0.80 8.38 13.32
C LEU A 291 1.72 9.23 12.43
N ALA A 292 1.16 10.17 11.67
CA ALA A 292 1.96 11.09 10.88
C ALA A 292 2.70 12.11 11.75
N ALA A 293 2.06 12.59 12.81
CA ALA A 293 2.64 13.58 13.72
C ALA A 293 3.79 13.02 14.57
N ASP A 294 3.69 11.76 15.03
CA ASP A 294 4.70 11.10 15.85
C ASP A 294 5.84 10.45 15.06
N GLY A 295 5.82 10.57 13.72
CA GLY A 295 6.86 10.04 12.85
C GLY A 295 6.77 8.53 12.60
N THR A 296 5.63 7.90 12.91
CA THR A 296 5.37 6.49 12.57
C THR A 296 5.27 6.30 11.05
N LEU A 297 4.76 7.30 10.32
CA LEU A 297 4.57 7.22 8.87
C LEU A 297 5.61 8.07 8.13
N ASP A 298 6.27 7.50 7.13
CA ASP A 298 7.08 8.22 6.16
C ASP A 298 6.19 8.79 5.04
N ALA A 299 5.09 8.10 4.73
CA ALA A 299 4.10 8.59 3.78
C ALA A 299 2.66 8.18 4.12
N VAL A 300 1.75 9.06 3.76
CA VAL A 300 0.30 8.87 3.74
C VAL A 300 -0.14 8.76 2.29
N VAL A 301 -0.85 7.69 1.95
CA VAL A 301 -1.37 7.45 0.60
C VAL A 301 -2.89 7.51 0.62
N LEU A 302 -3.45 8.52 -0.02
CA LEU A 302 -4.90 8.64 -0.17
C LEU A 302 -5.35 7.81 -1.37
N MET A 303 -5.74 6.56 -1.10
CA MET A 303 -6.15 5.62 -2.14
C MET A 303 -7.51 5.96 -2.76
N ASP A 304 -8.28 6.80 -2.08
CA ASP A 304 -9.58 7.25 -2.54
C ASP A 304 -9.99 8.49 -1.75
N VAL A 305 -10.57 9.46 -2.43
CA VAL A 305 -11.11 10.68 -1.83
C VAL A 305 -12.61 10.76 -2.06
N ASN A 306 -13.35 11.10 -1.03
CA ASN A 306 -14.81 11.21 -1.10
C ASN A 306 -15.22 12.59 -1.63
N TYR A 307 -14.99 12.81 -2.94
CA TYR A 307 -15.28 14.09 -3.59
C TYR A 307 -16.78 14.31 -3.90
N ASP A 308 -17.18 15.56 -4.00
CA ASP A 308 -18.49 15.95 -4.52
C ASP A 308 -18.51 15.88 -6.05
N PRO A 309 -19.31 15.00 -6.70
CA PRO A 309 -19.36 14.90 -8.15
C PRO A 309 -19.71 16.19 -8.90
N LYS A 310 -20.41 17.12 -8.25
CA LYS A 310 -20.75 18.43 -8.84
C LYS A 310 -19.59 19.42 -8.83
N ARG A 311 -18.62 19.20 -7.95
CA ARG A 311 -17.42 20.00 -7.74
C ARG A 311 -16.17 19.12 -7.70
N ALA A 312 -16.10 18.14 -8.62
CA ALA A 312 -15.17 17.02 -8.51
C ALA A 312 -13.71 17.44 -8.25
N TYR A 313 -13.17 18.34 -9.06
CA TYR A 313 -11.79 18.81 -8.91
C TYR A 313 -11.58 19.74 -7.74
N GLU A 314 -12.55 20.61 -7.47
CA GLU A 314 -12.48 21.57 -6.37
C GLU A 314 -12.53 20.86 -5.02
N SER A 315 -13.48 19.94 -4.83
CA SER A 315 -13.59 19.15 -3.60
C SER A 315 -12.41 18.20 -3.40
N THR A 316 -11.83 17.66 -4.48
CA THR A 316 -10.58 16.89 -4.42
C THR A 316 -9.44 17.77 -3.91
N ARG A 317 -9.29 18.98 -4.44
CA ARG A 317 -8.28 19.96 -3.98
C ARG A 317 -8.46 20.30 -2.50
N GLU A 318 -9.69 20.53 -2.06
CA GLU A 318 -10.00 20.79 -0.64
C GLU A 318 -9.56 19.63 0.26
N ILE A 319 -9.87 18.39 -0.13
CA ILE A 319 -9.50 17.17 0.62
C ILE A 319 -7.98 16.98 0.65
N LEU A 320 -7.29 17.15 -0.48
CA LEU A 320 -5.83 17.02 -0.54
C LEU A 320 -5.13 18.10 0.28
N SER A 321 -5.63 19.35 0.22
CA SER A 321 -5.10 20.45 1.03
C SER A 321 -5.30 20.19 2.53
N TYR A 322 -6.46 19.66 2.91
CA TYR A 322 -6.72 19.22 4.27
C TYR A 322 -5.76 18.11 4.71
N ALA A 323 -5.58 17.08 3.89
CA ALA A 323 -4.64 16.00 4.19
C ALA A 323 -3.21 16.53 4.33
N LYS A 324 -2.77 17.42 3.43
CA LYS A 324 -1.45 18.02 3.48
C LYS A 324 -1.20 18.80 4.75
N ALA A 325 -2.20 19.55 5.22
CA ALA A 325 -2.11 20.30 6.48
C ALA A 325 -1.99 19.41 7.73
N HIS A 326 -2.39 18.12 7.63
CA HIS A 326 -2.41 17.19 8.77
C HIS A 326 -1.41 16.03 8.66
N CYS A 327 -0.68 15.88 7.55
CA CYS A 327 0.28 14.79 7.38
C CYS A 327 1.63 15.01 8.12
N GLY A 328 1.80 16.12 8.84
CA GLY A 328 3.00 16.39 9.61
C GLY A 328 4.26 16.37 8.75
N LYS A 329 5.23 15.53 9.10
CA LYS A 329 6.47 15.32 8.33
C LYS A 329 6.31 14.24 7.25
N ALA A 330 5.22 13.46 7.27
CA ALA A 330 4.99 12.40 6.28
C ALA A 330 4.74 13.02 4.90
N ARG A 331 5.25 12.35 3.86
CA ARG A 331 4.91 12.70 2.48
C ARG A 331 3.45 12.35 2.21
N LEU A 332 2.79 13.16 1.41
CA LEU A 332 1.42 12.88 0.97
C LEU A 332 1.45 12.41 -0.47
N TYR A 333 0.80 11.27 -0.73
CA TYR A 333 0.59 10.75 -2.08
C TYR A 333 -0.90 10.67 -2.39
N PHE A 334 -1.24 10.95 -3.63
CA PHE A 334 -2.59 10.79 -4.15
C PHE A 334 -2.66 9.54 -5.02
N HIS A 335 -3.70 8.75 -4.85
CA HIS A 335 -3.90 7.56 -5.65
C HIS A 335 -4.71 7.90 -6.92
N CYS A 336 -4.10 7.68 -8.07
CA CYS A 336 -4.71 7.89 -9.38
C CYS A 336 -5.09 6.51 -9.96
N SER A 337 -6.29 6.03 -9.63
CA SER A 337 -6.74 4.72 -10.09
C SER A 337 -7.47 4.80 -11.42
N THR A 338 -7.13 3.89 -12.33
CA THR A 338 -7.88 3.67 -13.57
C THR A 338 -8.97 2.61 -13.41
N TYR A 339 -9.01 1.93 -12.27
CA TYR A 339 -10.02 0.94 -11.98
C TYR A 339 -11.42 1.58 -11.91
N ALA A 340 -12.45 0.81 -12.28
CA ALA A 340 -13.85 1.27 -12.36
C ALA A 340 -14.49 1.59 -10.99
N MET A 341 -13.74 2.26 -10.12
CA MET A 341 -14.23 2.75 -8.84
C MET A 341 -14.90 4.13 -9.02
N PRO A 342 -15.95 4.45 -8.25
CA PRO A 342 -16.62 5.75 -8.35
C PRO A 342 -15.66 6.94 -8.22
N ASN A 343 -14.57 6.76 -7.50
CA ASN A 343 -13.59 7.80 -7.17
C ASN A 343 -12.26 7.65 -7.92
N GLY A 344 -12.18 6.70 -8.87
CA GLY A 344 -11.09 6.62 -9.85
C GLY A 344 -11.33 7.48 -11.08
N ILE A 345 -10.40 7.47 -12.03
CA ILE A 345 -10.52 8.20 -13.31
C ILE A 345 -11.87 8.00 -13.98
N PRO A 346 -12.46 6.78 -14.08
CA PRO A 346 -13.79 6.61 -14.67
C PRO A 346 -14.90 7.38 -13.95
N GLY A 347 -14.82 7.53 -12.63
CA GLY A 347 -15.77 8.34 -11.87
C GLY A 347 -15.69 9.83 -12.22
N TYR A 348 -14.46 10.36 -12.32
CA TYR A 348 -14.24 11.75 -12.74
C TYR A 348 -14.65 11.97 -14.21
N VAL A 349 -14.38 11.02 -15.11
CA VAL A 349 -14.89 11.06 -16.50
C VAL A 349 -16.41 11.21 -16.51
N LYS A 350 -17.10 10.41 -15.70
CA LYS A 350 -18.57 10.50 -15.55
C LYS A 350 -19.03 11.85 -14.97
N ALA A 351 -18.30 12.35 -13.98
CA ALA A 351 -18.67 13.61 -13.29
C ALA A 351 -18.40 14.85 -14.15
N THR A 352 -17.33 14.86 -14.95
CA THR A 352 -16.86 16.04 -15.69
C THR A 352 -17.16 16.01 -17.18
N GLY A 353 -17.44 14.83 -17.75
CA GLY A 353 -17.61 14.64 -19.20
C GLY A 353 -16.30 14.71 -20.00
N GLN A 354 -15.15 14.81 -19.34
CA GLN A 354 -13.83 14.87 -19.98
C GLN A 354 -13.32 13.49 -20.37
N LYS A 355 -12.32 13.43 -21.26
CA LYS A 355 -11.64 12.17 -21.61
C LYS A 355 -10.70 11.72 -20.48
N ALA A 356 -10.48 10.43 -20.33
CA ALA A 356 -9.66 9.86 -19.28
C ALA A 356 -8.21 10.45 -19.19
N PRO A 357 -7.48 10.68 -20.31
CA PRO A 357 -6.17 11.33 -20.23
C PRO A 357 -6.22 12.78 -19.72
N ASP A 358 -7.29 13.52 -20.04
CA ASP A 358 -7.44 14.92 -19.55
C ASP A 358 -7.75 14.92 -18.06
N VAL A 359 -8.60 13.98 -17.60
CA VAL A 359 -8.88 13.76 -16.18
C VAL A 359 -7.59 13.40 -15.44
N ALA A 360 -6.79 12.45 -15.96
CA ALA A 360 -5.54 12.06 -15.36
C ALA A 360 -4.60 13.28 -15.19
N ARG A 361 -4.38 14.05 -16.25
CA ARG A 361 -3.56 15.28 -16.21
C ARG A 361 -4.04 16.26 -15.15
N GLU A 362 -5.35 16.50 -15.09
CA GLU A 362 -5.90 17.45 -14.12
C GLU A 362 -5.76 16.97 -12.68
N LEU A 363 -6.01 15.68 -12.42
CA LEU A 363 -5.83 15.09 -11.08
C LEU A 363 -4.37 15.13 -10.63
N LEU A 364 -3.42 14.81 -11.51
CA LEU A 364 -1.99 14.89 -11.23
C LEU A 364 -1.55 16.34 -10.99
N ARG A 365 -2.08 17.30 -11.79
CA ARG A 365 -1.84 18.73 -11.57
C ARG A 365 -2.36 19.19 -10.22
N ILE A 366 -3.59 18.79 -9.83
CA ILE A 366 -4.15 19.09 -8.52
C ILE A 366 -3.29 18.51 -7.40
N ALA A 367 -2.85 17.26 -7.52
CA ALA A 367 -1.97 16.62 -6.54
C ALA A 367 -0.66 17.40 -6.37
N LYS A 368 -0.01 17.78 -7.48
CA LYS A 368 1.21 18.59 -7.45
C LYS A 368 0.99 19.97 -6.84
N ASP A 369 -0.05 20.69 -7.27
CA ASP A 369 -0.39 22.04 -6.78
C ASP A 369 -0.74 22.04 -5.26
N THR A 370 -1.26 20.95 -4.74
CA THR A 370 -1.58 20.80 -3.31
C THR A 370 -0.40 20.27 -2.48
N GLY A 371 0.75 20.07 -3.09
CA GLY A 371 1.98 19.64 -2.41
C GLY A 371 2.03 18.16 -2.10
N CYS A 372 1.34 17.31 -2.88
CA CYS A 372 1.60 15.88 -2.86
C CYS A 372 3.00 15.60 -3.40
N ALA A 373 3.69 14.65 -2.79
CA ALA A 373 5.01 14.20 -3.22
C ALA A 373 4.95 13.38 -4.51
N GLY A 374 3.79 12.79 -4.81
CA GLY A 374 3.62 11.96 -5.99
C GLY A 374 2.23 11.35 -6.11
N ALA A 375 2.12 10.42 -7.05
CA ALA A 375 0.91 9.63 -7.28
C ALA A 375 1.17 8.13 -7.19
N TYR A 376 0.24 7.42 -6.57
CA TYR A 376 0.16 5.97 -6.59
C TYR A 376 -0.78 5.52 -7.70
N LEU A 377 -0.36 4.51 -8.46
CA LEU A 377 -1.11 3.92 -9.56
C LEU A 377 -1.48 2.49 -9.19
N GLU A 378 -2.79 2.18 -9.08
CA GLU A 378 -3.25 0.81 -8.79
C GLU A 378 -3.68 0.09 -10.06
N CYS A 379 -3.55 -1.24 -10.05
CA CYS A 379 -3.96 -2.11 -11.14
C CYS A 379 -3.34 -1.66 -12.47
N VAL A 380 -2.02 -1.52 -12.46
CA VAL A 380 -1.23 -1.15 -13.63
C VAL A 380 -1.24 -2.34 -14.59
N ASP A 381 -2.37 -2.57 -15.26
CA ASP A 381 -2.49 -3.53 -16.34
C ASP A 381 -2.75 -2.83 -17.68
N TYR A 382 -2.48 -3.54 -18.79
CA TYR A 382 -2.58 -2.98 -20.14
C TYR A 382 -3.98 -2.53 -20.53
N ARG A 383 -5.03 -2.98 -19.82
CA ARG A 383 -6.43 -2.61 -20.10
C ARG A 383 -6.78 -1.25 -19.51
N ASN A 384 -6.11 -0.89 -18.42
CA ASN A 384 -6.47 0.25 -17.61
C ASN A 384 -5.67 1.51 -17.95
N TYR A 385 -4.44 1.34 -18.45
CA TYR A 385 -3.56 2.47 -18.76
C TYR A 385 -3.39 2.62 -20.28
N SER A 386 -4.26 3.43 -20.87
CA SER A 386 -4.13 3.80 -22.30
C SER A 386 -2.86 4.61 -22.54
N PRO A 387 -2.28 4.60 -23.76
CA PRO A 387 -1.11 5.41 -24.09
C PRO A 387 -1.24 6.88 -23.66
N GLY A 388 -2.40 7.49 -23.85
CA GLY A 388 -2.62 8.89 -23.45
C GLY A 388 -2.61 9.12 -21.91
N ILE A 389 -2.93 8.11 -21.11
CA ILE A 389 -2.75 8.17 -19.65
C ILE A 389 -1.26 8.00 -19.31
N CYS A 390 -0.55 7.06 -19.95
CA CYS A 390 0.89 6.89 -19.77
C CYS A 390 1.65 8.17 -20.15
N ASP A 391 1.30 8.82 -21.25
CA ASP A 391 1.87 10.11 -21.66
C ASP A 391 1.61 11.21 -20.62
N ALA A 392 0.41 11.24 -20.01
CA ALA A 392 0.08 12.18 -18.96
C ALA A 392 0.92 11.95 -17.70
N LEU A 393 1.23 10.71 -17.36
CA LEU A 393 2.11 10.33 -16.25
C LEU A 393 3.56 10.71 -16.57
N GLY A 394 4.06 10.36 -17.77
CA GLY A 394 5.42 10.69 -18.21
C GLY A 394 5.70 12.18 -18.22
N ALA A 395 4.71 13.01 -18.56
CA ALA A 395 4.83 14.46 -18.52
C ALA A 395 4.97 15.06 -17.10
N MET A 396 4.70 14.29 -16.05
CA MET A 396 4.86 14.70 -14.65
C MET A 396 6.21 14.29 -14.05
N CYS A 397 6.86 13.30 -14.67
CA CYS A 397 8.21 12.87 -14.30
C CYS A 397 9.24 13.86 -14.87
N PRO A 398 10.30 14.19 -14.12
CA PRO A 398 11.38 15.07 -14.61
C PRO A 398 12.21 14.39 -15.71
#